data_bc51f5aea7773f3e4cba15e6e443325a
#
_entry.id   bc51f5aea7773f3e4cba15e6e443325a
#
_cell.length_a   1.000
_cell.length_b   1.000
_cell.length_c   1.000
_cell.angle_alpha   90.00
_cell.angle_beta   90.00
_cell.angle_gamma   90.00
#
_symmetry.space_group_name_H-M   'P 1'
#
loop_
_entity.id
_entity.type
_entity.pdbx_description
1 polymer ?
#
loop_
_entity_poly.entity_id
_entity_poly.type
_entity_poly.pdbx_seq_one_letter_code
_entity_poly.pdbx_strand_id
1 'polypeptide(L)'
;MVSSALQQLGRRVPEDASVVSFDNGYLSRLATPPITTVDVDLPLYARCAVERLLARLEDPGMPYAETLLHTKLLIRESTGNPPVR
;
A
#
# COMPACT_ATOMS: atom_id res chain seq x y z
N MET A 1 -14.20 -4.13 -2.65
CA MET A 1 -13.29 -3.02 -2.32
C MET A 1 -14.03 -1.98 -1.48
N VAL A 2 -13.34 -1.32 -0.57
CA VAL A 2 -13.94 -0.34 0.35
C VAL A 2 -14.64 0.80 -0.39
N SER A 3 -14.03 1.32 -1.45
CA SER A 3 -14.64 2.42 -2.22
C SER A 3 -15.97 2.03 -2.85
N SER A 4 -16.10 0.79 -3.32
CA SER A 4 -17.37 0.29 -3.86
C SER A 4 -18.44 0.21 -2.80
N ALA A 5 -18.08 -0.25 -1.59
CA ALA A 5 -19.00 -0.30 -0.46
C ALA A 5 -19.49 1.09 -0.06
N LEU A 6 -18.59 2.07 -0.03
CA LEU A 6 -18.95 3.46 0.25
C LEU A 6 -19.93 3.99 -0.79
N GLN A 7 -19.68 3.74 -2.08
CA GLN A 7 -20.55 4.17 -3.16
C GLN A 7 -21.93 3.53 -3.06
N GLN A 8 -22.02 2.25 -2.71
CA GLN A 8 -23.30 1.56 -2.49
C GLN A 8 -24.08 2.17 -1.33
N LEU A 9 -23.38 2.72 -0.33
CA LEU A 9 -24.03 3.41 0.79
C LEU A 9 -24.32 4.88 0.49
N GLY A 10 -24.15 5.34 -0.74
CA GLY A 10 -24.42 6.72 -1.14
C GLY A 10 -23.33 7.70 -0.73
N ARG A 11 -22.14 7.21 -0.38
CA ARG A 11 -21.00 8.06 -0.03
C ARG A 11 -20.07 8.22 -1.22
N ARG A 12 -19.68 9.45 -1.49
CA ARG A 12 -18.82 9.77 -2.62
C ARG A 12 -17.34 9.71 -2.20
N VAL A 13 -16.50 9.21 -3.11
CA VAL A 13 -15.05 9.17 -2.94
C VAL A 13 -14.43 10.04 -4.02
N PRO A 14 -13.66 11.09 -3.69
CA PRO A 14 -13.15 11.46 -2.35
C PRO A 14 -14.00 12.48 -1.59
N GLU A 15 -15.13 12.96 -2.14
CA GLU A 15 -15.84 14.13 -1.60
C GLU A 15 -16.33 13.91 -0.17
N ASP A 16 -16.92 12.74 0.11
CA ASP A 16 -17.44 12.41 1.44
C ASP A 16 -16.43 11.62 2.26
N ALA A 17 -15.58 10.85 1.62
CA ALA A 17 -14.56 10.04 2.29
C ALA A 17 -13.38 9.82 1.36
N SER A 18 -12.17 10.02 1.88
CA SER A 18 -10.94 9.64 1.20
C SER A 18 -10.62 8.18 1.48
N VAL A 19 -10.07 7.49 0.47
CA VAL A 19 -9.67 6.09 0.58
C VAL A 19 -8.19 5.97 0.23
N VAL A 20 -7.45 5.30 1.10
CA VAL A 20 -6.03 5.00 0.88
C VAL A 20 -5.86 3.49 0.99
N SER A 21 -5.07 2.93 0.10
CA SER A 21 -4.74 1.51 0.14
C SER A 21 -3.24 1.31 0.36
N PHE A 22 -2.85 0.06 0.42
CA PHE A 22 -1.47 -0.35 0.63
C PHE A 22 -1.07 -1.35 -0.45
N ASP A 23 0.19 -1.36 -0.85
CA ASP A 23 0.82 -2.27 -1.83
C ASP A 23 0.66 -1.91 -3.30
N ASN A 24 -0.07 -0.87 -3.67
CA ASN A 24 -0.29 -0.49 -5.07
C ASN A 24 -0.78 -1.69 -5.91
N GLY A 25 -1.78 -2.42 -5.36
CA GLY A 25 -2.34 -3.58 -6.05
C GLY A 25 -3.02 -3.20 -7.36
N TYR A 26 -3.17 -4.18 -8.23
CA TYR A 26 -3.76 -4.01 -9.56
C TYR A 26 -5.13 -3.32 -9.50
N LEU A 27 -5.97 -3.74 -8.55
CA LEU A 27 -7.33 -3.19 -8.41
C LEU A 27 -7.33 -1.72 -8.01
N SER A 28 -6.30 -1.25 -7.27
CA SER A 28 -6.24 0.16 -6.86
C SER A 28 -6.07 1.09 -8.05
N ARG A 29 -5.40 0.63 -9.11
CA ARG A 29 -5.23 1.40 -10.34
C ARG A 29 -6.45 1.39 -11.23
N LEU A 30 -7.23 0.32 -11.18
CA LEU A 30 -8.44 0.15 -12.01
C LEU A 30 -9.71 0.64 -11.35
N ALA A 31 -9.68 0.94 -10.05
CA ALA A 31 -10.86 1.42 -9.35
C ALA A 31 -11.31 2.78 -9.89
N THR A 32 -12.57 3.10 -9.66
CA THR A 32 -13.16 4.40 -10.00
C THR A 32 -13.65 5.06 -8.71
N PRO A 33 -13.00 6.13 -8.23
CA PRO A 33 -11.75 6.71 -8.76
C PRO A 33 -10.53 5.83 -8.44
N PRO A 34 -9.42 6.01 -9.17
CA PRO A 34 -8.18 5.31 -8.84
C PRO A 34 -7.72 5.64 -7.42
N ILE A 35 -7.20 4.65 -6.72
CA ILE A 35 -6.96 4.73 -5.27
C ILE A 35 -5.53 5.21 -4.99
N THR A 36 -5.42 6.23 -4.15
CA THR A 36 -4.15 6.64 -3.54
C THR A 36 -3.60 5.47 -2.73
N THR A 37 -2.34 5.15 -2.90
CA THR A 37 -1.76 3.96 -2.28
C THR A 37 -0.32 4.18 -1.84
N VAL A 38 0.09 3.40 -0.86
CA VAL A 38 1.51 3.28 -0.50
C VAL A 38 2.12 2.24 -1.44
N ASP A 39 3.09 2.67 -2.24
CA ASP A 39 3.79 1.79 -3.16
C ASP A 39 4.95 1.12 -2.45
N VAL A 40 4.93 -0.20 -2.45
CA VAL A 40 5.96 -1.04 -1.87
C VAL A 40 6.72 -1.70 -3.02
N ASP A 41 8.05 -1.56 -3.03
CA ASP A 41 8.87 -2.21 -4.05
C ASP A 41 8.94 -3.71 -3.74
N LEU A 42 7.97 -4.46 -4.23
CA LEU A 42 7.88 -5.89 -3.97
C LEU A 42 9.09 -6.68 -4.44
N PRO A 43 9.68 -6.43 -5.63
CA PRO A 43 10.91 -7.11 -6.02
C PRO A 43 12.06 -6.86 -5.04
N LEU A 44 12.20 -5.64 -4.54
CA LEU A 44 13.23 -5.33 -3.54
C LEU A 44 12.95 -6.06 -2.23
N TYR A 45 11.70 -6.09 -1.77
CA TYR A 45 11.30 -6.82 -0.58
C TYR A 45 11.65 -8.30 -0.70
N ALA A 46 11.29 -8.90 -1.82
CA ALA A 46 11.57 -10.31 -2.08
C ALA A 46 13.06 -10.61 -2.07
N ARG A 47 13.85 -9.76 -2.72
CA ARG A 47 15.31 -9.91 -2.74
C ARG A 47 15.89 -9.85 -1.32
N CYS A 48 15.52 -8.83 -0.55
CA CYS A 48 16.02 -8.67 0.81
C CYS A 48 15.65 -9.86 1.70
N ALA A 49 14.42 -10.36 1.56
CA ALA A 49 13.96 -11.51 2.32
C ALA A 49 14.79 -12.77 2.00
N VAL A 50 15.00 -13.03 0.71
CA VAL A 50 15.77 -14.20 0.27
C VAL A 50 17.23 -14.08 0.68
N GLU A 51 17.84 -12.92 0.47
CA GLU A 51 19.23 -12.69 0.87
C GLU A 51 19.43 -12.89 2.38
N ARG A 52 18.49 -12.41 3.19
CA ARG A 52 18.53 -12.60 4.63
C ARG A 52 18.39 -14.06 5.00
N LEU A 53 17.49 -14.79 4.34
CA LEU A 53 17.30 -16.22 4.58
C LEU A 53 18.57 -17.00 4.25
N LEU A 54 19.17 -16.74 3.08
CA LEU A 54 20.40 -17.42 2.67
C LEU A 54 21.55 -17.15 3.61
N ALA A 55 21.72 -15.87 4.03
CA ALA A 55 22.74 -15.51 4.99
C ALA A 55 22.56 -16.25 6.32
N ARG A 56 21.33 -16.39 6.78
CA ARG A 56 21.01 -17.10 8.02
C ARG A 56 21.25 -18.60 7.90
N LEU A 57 21.03 -19.18 6.75
CA LEU A 57 21.35 -20.60 6.51
C LEU A 57 22.85 -20.86 6.52
N GLU A 58 23.65 -19.92 6.05
CA GLU A 58 25.12 -20.01 6.08
C GLU A 58 25.68 -19.77 7.49
N ASP A 59 25.06 -18.87 8.25
CA ASP A 59 25.47 -18.55 9.62
C ASP A 59 24.24 -18.53 10.54
N PRO A 60 23.82 -19.73 11.05
CA PRO A 60 22.65 -19.80 11.93
C PRO A 60 22.80 -19.02 13.24
N GLY A 61 24.02 -18.68 13.63
CA GLY A 61 24.29 -17.90 14.83
C GLY A 61 24.22 -16.40 14.65
N MET A 62 23.96 -15.91 13.43
CA MET A 62 23.89 -14.46 13.21
C MET A 62 22.73 -13.83 13.99
N PRO A 63 22.91 -12.61 14.54
CA PRO A 63 21.83 -11.95 15.28
C PRO A 63 20.62 -11.64 14.42
N TYR A 64 19.44 -11.62 15.03
CA TYR A 64 18.26 -11.10 14.37
C TYR A 64 18.42 -9.61 14.15
N ALA A 65 17.97 -9.15 13.00
CA ALA A 65 18.00 -7.74 12.65
C ALA A 65 16.78 -7.39 11.81
N GLU A 66 16.37 -6.13 11.91
CA GLU A 66 15.30 -5.59 11.07
C GLU A 66 15.92 -4.84 9.90
N THR A 67 15.29 -4.96 8.73
CA THR A 67 15.62 -4.15 7.56
C THR A 67 14.42 -3.31 7.21
N LEU A 68 14.59 -1.99 7.29
CA LEU A 68 13.52 -1.05 6.92
C LEU A 68 13.72 -0.61 5.48
N LEU A 69 12.69 -0.76 4.68
CA LEU A 69 12.69 -0.34 3.28
C LEU A 69 11.78 0.86 3.12
N HIS A 70 12.22 1.84 2.33
CA HIS A 70 11.44 3.03 2.05
C HIS A 70 10.26 2.69 1.14
N THR A 71 9.14 3.36 1.37
CA THR A 71 7.96 3.28 0.54
C THR A 71 7.68 4.64 -0.07
N LYS A 72 6.78 4.69 -1.05
CA LYS A 72 6.33 5.93 -1.68
C LYS A 72 4.82 6.04 -1.56
N LEU A 73 4.34 7.24 -1.33
CA LEU A 73 2.91 7.52 -1.42
C LEU A 73 2.59 7.96 -2.85
N LEU A 74 1.74 7.19 -3.53
CA LEU A 74 1.24 7.53 -4.85
C LEU A 74 -0.14 8.14 -4.70
N ILE A 75 -0.22 9.46 -4.89
CA ILE A 75 -1.47 10.20 -4.75
C ILE A 75 -2.24 10.08 -6.05
N ARG A 76 -3.47 9.56 -5.96
CA ARG A 76 -4.40 9.42 -7.08
C ARG A 76 -5.67 10.22 -6.79
N GLU A 77 -6.79 9.76 -7.30
CA GLU A 77 -8.03 10.55 -7.26
C GLU A 77 -8.94 10.21 -6.06
N SER A 78 -8.59 9.19 -5.27
CA SER A 78 -9.44 8.74 -4.14
C SER A 78 -9.26 9.55 -2.87
N THR A 79 -8.35 10.52 -2.84
CA THR A 79 -8.09 11.35 -1.67
C THR A 79 -8.29 12.82 -2.00
N GLY A 80 -8.79 13.58 -1.04
CA GLY A 80 -9.05 14.99 -1.19
C GLY A 80 -9.28 15.66 0.16
N ASN A 81 -9.69 16.93 0.09
CA ASN A 81 -9.99 17.69 1.29
C ASN A 81 -11.17 17.08 2.04
N PRO A 82 -11.18 17.18 3.39
CA PRO A 82 -12.32 16.70 4.16
C PRO A 82 -13.57 17.53 3.82
N PRO A 83 -14.77 16.93 3.93
CA PRO A 83 -16.00 17.67 3.66
C PRO A 83 -16.20 18.80 4.67
N VAL A 84 -16.79 19.89 4.21
CA VAL A 84 -17.17 21.01 5.08
C VAL A 84 -18.40 20.60 5.89
N ARG A 85 -18.33 20.78 7.19
CA ARG A 85 -19.42 20.45 8.10
C ARG A 85 -20.13 21.68 8.62
#